data_cf3f407efa6dbfd18f68b646147ff90a
#
_entry.id   cf3f407efa6dbfd18f68b646147ff90a
#
_cell.length_a   1.000
_cell.length_b   1.000
_cell.length_c   1.000
_cell.angle_alpha   90.00
_cell.angle_beta   90.00
_cell.angle_gamma   90.00
#
_symmetry.space_group_name_H-M   'P 1'
#
loop_
_entity.id
_entity.type
_entity.pdbx_description
1 polymer ?
#
loop_
_entity_poly.entity_id
_entity_poly.type
_entity_poly.pdbx_seq_one_letter_code
_entity_poly.pdbx_strand_id
1 'polypeptide(L)'
;METVSRYDYGQVTKSEMTDEGYLKVWCKAARVGTQLYTRGDGAQVREFRPEDEVAKPESLASFGMKAVTMGHPPVLLDSGNTKVHQVGHAGSQVRYNDGFVEVALLITDKSAIDRIQRGDAQEVSAGYRVDFDPTPGVTPQGESYDGVQRNIRVNHIAVVPKGRAGRDVRLILDSCDRNDAIAWDETPSNSPVISMARITLDGLDLELPAETAGAVQSFAKEA
;
A
#
# COMPACT_ATOMS: atom_id res chain seq x y z
N MET A 1 -21.61 11.47 -5.86
CA MET A 1 -20.30 10.77 -6.06
C MET A 1 -20.03 9.89 -4.86
N GLU A 2 -19.67 8.64 -5.09
CA GLU A 2 -19.29 7.72 -4.04
C GLU A 2 -17.81 7.92 -3.71
N THR A 3 -17.46 8.06 -2.42
CA THR A 3 -16.07 8.13 -1.97
C THR A 3 -15.55 6.73 -1.72
N VAL A 4 -14.54 6.30 -2.45
CA VAL A 4 -13.96 4.95 -2.37
C VAL A 4 -12.47 4.99 -2.05
N SER A 5 -11.94 3.90 -1.47
CA SER A 5 -10.51 3.76 -1.18
C SER A 5 -9.80 3.03 -2.33
N ARG A 6 -8.60 3.49 -2.69
CA ARG A 6 -7.77 2.91 -3.74
C ARG A 6 -6.32 2.77 -3.28
N TYR A 7 -5.57 1.89 -3.94
CA TYR A 7 -4.16 1.59 -3.67
C TYR A 7 -3.35 1.71 -4.95
N ASP A 8 -2.19 2.34 -4.86
CA ASP A 8 -1.31 2.62 -5.98
C ASP A 8 0.11 2.13 -5.73
N TYR A 9 0.91 2.00 -6.80
CA TYR A 9 2.23 1.40 -6.79
C TYR A 9 3.28 2.36 -7.34
N GLY A 10 4.47 2.38 -6.71
CA GLY A 10 5.54 3.26 -7.08
C GLY A 10 6.94 2.66 -6.86
N GLN A 11 7.97 3.34 -7.35
CA GLN A 11 9.36 2.89 -7.35
C GLN A 11 10.25 3.78 -6.46
N VAL A 12 11.23 3.18 -5.75
CA VAL A 12 12.29 3.90 -5.05
C VAL A 12 13.46 4.13 -6.00
N THR A 13 13.94 5.38 -6.09
CA THR A 13 15.00 5.78 -7.04
C THR A 13 16.33 6.08 -6.39
N LYS A 14 16.40 6.29 -5.07
CA LYS A 14 17.64 6.55 -4.32
C LYS A 14 17.45 6.20 -2.85
N SER A 15 18.43 5.56 -2.23
CA SER A 15 18.39 5.18 -0.82
C SER A 15 19.70 5.45 -0.10
N GLU A 16 19.62 5.76 1.20
CA GLU A 16 20.77 5.92 2.11
C GLU A 16 20.38 5.47 3.52
N MET A 17 21.35 4.95 4.28
CA MET A 17 21.19 4.69 5.71
C MET A 17 21.63 5.92 6.51
N THR A 18 20.84 6.31 7.52
CA THR A 18 21.23 7.36 8.47
C THR A 18 22.16 6.80 9.54
N ASP A 19 22.81 7.69 10.30
CA ASP A 19 23.71 7.29 11.42
C ASP A 19 22.95 6.50 12.50
N GLU A 20 21.63 6.75 12.66
CA GLU A 20 20.76 6.01 13.59
C GLU A 20 20.32 4.65 13.06
N GLY A 21 20.70 4.29 11.82
CA GLY A 21 20.31 3.05 11.16
C GLY A 21 18.92 3.08 10.53
N TYR A 22 18.36 4.26 10.24
CA TYR A 22 17.11 4.39 9.48
C TYR A 22 17.39 4.38 7.98
N LEU A 23 16.42 3.88 7.22
CA LEU A 23 16.48 3.90 5.77
C LEU A 23 15.72 5.10 5.22
N LYS A 24 16.46 6.03 4.61
CA LYS A 24 15.88 7.14 3.84
C LYS A 24 15.89 6.79 2.36
N VAL A 25 14.76 6.93 1.68
CA VAL A 25 14.60 6.43 0.33
C VAL A 25 13.63 7.29 -0.46
N TRP A 26 13.99 7.69 -1.68
CA TRP A 26 13.05 8.33 -2.61
C TRP A 26 12.24 7.28 -3.34
N CYS A 27 10.96 7.56 -3.58
CA CYS A 27 10.08 6.67 -4.32
C CYS A 27 9.16 7.43 -5.28
N LYS A 28 8.76 6.73 -6.33
CA LYS A 28 7.59 7.07 -7.14
C LYS A 28 6.38 6.46 -6.44
N ALA A 29 5.54 7.27 -5.81
CA ALA A 29 4.45 6.81 -4.95
C ALA A 29 3.10 6.70 -5.66
N ALA A 30 2.95 7.35 -6.81
CA ALA A 30 1.76 7.28 -7.67
C ALA A 30 2.11 7.65 -9.12
N ARG A 31 1.24 7.29 -10.05
CA ARG A 31 1.40 7.65 -11.46
C ARG A 31 0.07 8.07 -12.10
N VAL A 32 0.17 8.82 -13.18
CA VAL A 32 -0.90 9.07 -14.15
C VAL A 32 -1.20 7.78 -14.93
N GLY A 33 -2.40 7.65 -15.47
CA GLY A 33 -2.79 6.55 -16.35
C GLY A 33 -3.87 5.65 -15.77
N THR A 34 -4.12 4.54 -16.43
CA THR A 34 -5.16 3.59 -16.03
C THR A 34 -4.67 2.61 -14.99
N GLN A 35 -5.59 2.16 -14.15
CA GLN A 35 -5.39 1.14 -13.11
C GLN A 35 -6.56 0.17 -13.14
N LEU A 36 -6.27 -1.14 -13.00
CA LEU A 36 -7.30 -2.18 -12.95
C LEU A 36 -7.63 -2.52 -11.49
N TYR A 37 -8.89 -2.39 -11.14
CA TYR A 37 -9.42 -2.74 -9.82
C TYR A 37 -10.40 -3.88 -9.90
N THR A 38 -10.38 -4.76 -8.90
CA THR A 38 -11.40 -5.81 -8.74
C THR A 38 -12.37 -5.36 -7.66
N ARG A 39 -13.65 -5.26 -7.99
CA ARG A 39 -14.73 -4.96 -7.02
C ARG A 39 -15.05 -6.17 -6.16
N GLY A 40 -15.78 -5.95 -5.08
CA GLY A 40 -16.20 -7.02 -4.16
C GLY A 40 -17.04 -8.13 -4.80
N ASP A 41 -17.71 -7.85 -5.93
CA ASP A 41 -18.46 -8.81 -6.75
C ASP A 41 -17.57 -9.57 -7.75
N GLY A 42 -16.26 -9.31 -7.78
CA GLY A 42 -15.29 -9.89 -8.70
C GLY A 42 -15.19 -9.17 -10.05
N ALA A 43 -16.02 -8.18 -10.33
CA ALA A 43 -15.96 -7.42 -11.57
C ALA A 43 -14.66 -6.58 -11.62
N GLN A 44 -14.02 -6.58 -12.79
CA GLN A 44 -12.86 -5.74 -13.05
C GLN A 44 -13.30 -4.39 -13.60
N VAL A 45 -12.76 -3.31 -13.04
CA VAL A 45 -13.02 -1.93 -13.43
C VAL A 45 -11.70 -1.23 -13.71
N ARG A 46 -11.55 -0.69 -14.91
CA ARG A 46 -10.40 0.11 -15.29
C ARG A 46 -10.68 1.57 -14.97
N GLU A 47 -9.94 2.12 -14.02
CA GLU A 47 -10.09 3.49 -13.56
C GLU A 47 -8.94 4.35 -14.08
N PHE A 48 -9.26 5.52 -14.62
CA PHE A 48 -8.30 6.48 -15.13
C PHE A 48 -8.00 7.54 -14.08
N ARG A 49 -6.72 7.82 -13.91
CA ARG A 49 -6.19 8.94 -13.13
C ARG A 49 -5.57 9.94 -14.08
N PRO A 50 -6.30 10.99 -14.45
CA PRO A 50 -5.77 12.02 -15.31
C PRO A 50 -4.70 12.86 -14.61
N GLU A 51 -3.85 13.50 -15.40
CA GLU A 51 -2.73 14.29 -14.89
C GLU A 51 -3.19 15.47 -14.03
N ASP A 52 -4.27 16.14 -14.42
CA ASP A 52 -4.86 17.27 -13.68
C ASP A 52 -5.37 16.89 -12.27
N GLU A 53 -5.70 15.62 -12.03
CA GLU A 53 -6.06 15.11 -10.70
C GLU A 53 -4.85 14.63 -9.91
N VAL A 54 -3.89 13.97 -10.57
CA VAL A 54 -2.66 13.47 -9.90
C VAL A 54 -1.74 14.63 -9.51
N ALA A 55 -1.53 15.60 -10.42
CA ALA A 55 -0.66 16.75 -10.22
C ALA A 55 -1.32 17.91 -9.45
N LYS A 56 -2.60 17.78 -9.11
CA LYS A 56 -3.35 18.79 -8.35
C LYS A 56 -2.66 19.12 -7.03
N PRO A 57 -2.51 20.41 -6.64
CA PRO A 57 -1.79 20.77 -5.42
C PRO A 57 -2.28 20.04 -4.16
N GLU A 58 -3.59 19.86 -4.01
CA GLU A 58 -4.19 19.18 -2.86
C GLU A 58 -3.95 17.66 -2.89
N SER A 59 -3.85 17.06 -4.09
CA SER A 59 -3.46 15.67 -4.25
C SER A 59 -2.00 15.48 -3.82
N LEU A 60 -1.08 16.29 -4.37
CA LEU A 60 0.34 16.26 -4.01
C LEU A 60 0.56 16.50 -2.51
N ALA A 61 -0.06 17.54 -1.94
CA ALA A 61 0.04 17.84 -0.52
C ALA A 61 -0.42 16.67 0.36
N SER A 62 -1.37 15.86 -0.14
CA SER A 62 -1.87 14.70 0.60
C SER A 62 -0.87 13.55 0.76
N PHE A 63 0.23 13.50 -0.01
CA PHE A 63 1.31 12.51 0.16
C PHE A 63 2.27 12.90 1.29
N GLY A 64 2.42 14.20 1.57
CA GLY A 64 3.35 14.69 2.57
C GLY A 64 3.01 14.22 3.99
N MET A 65 4.03 13.88 4.77
CA MET A 65 3.93 13.52 6.19
C MET A 65 3.02 12.30 6.49
N LYS A 66 2.76 11.45 5.48
CA LYS A 66 1.93 10.25 5.67
C LYS A 66 2.68 9.13 6.34
N ALA A 67 1.97 8.33 7.11
CA ALA A 67 2.50 7.09 7.67
C ALA A 67 2.91 6.12 6.55
N VAL A 68 4.05 5.45 6.74
CA VAL A 68 4.51 4.35 5.90
C VAL A 68 4.22 3.04 6.62
N THR A 69 3.72 2.03 5.88
CA THR A 69 3.34 0.72 6.41
C THR A 69 4.01 -0.41 5.63
N MET A 70 4.14 -1.60 6.24
CA MET A 70 4.52 -2.82 5.54
C MET A 70 3.26 -3.58 5.11
N GLY A 71 2.92 -3.47 3.83
CA GLY A 71 1.62 -3.91 3.32
C GLY A 71 0.49 -2.93 3.63
N HIS A 72 -0.66 -3.12 2.98
CA HIS A 72 -1.84 -2.30 3.28
C HIS A 72 -2.50 -2.78 4.58
N PRO A 73 -2.81 -1.88 5.52
CA PRO A 73 -3.64 -2.23 6.67
C PRO A 73 -5.06 -2.59 6.22
N PRO A 74 -5.80 -3.41 6.99
CA PRO A 74 -7.14 -3.88 6.62
C PRO A 74 -8.18 -2.75 6.53
N VAL A 75 -7.90 -1.63 7.19
CA VAL A 75 -8.70 -0.39 7.14
C VAL A 75 -7.77 0.80 6.98
N LEU A 76 -8.30 1.92 6.49
CA LEU A 76 -7.51 3.16 6.39
C LEU A 76 -7.01 3.59 7.78
N LEU A 77 -5.80 4.14 7.79
CA LEU A 77 -5.18 4.62 9.02
C LEU A 77 -5.90 5.84 9.59
N ASP A 78 -5.97 5.87 10.91
CA ASP A 78 -6.40 7.01 11.73
C ASP A 78 -5.55 7.09 13.02
N SER A 79 -5.87 8.00 13.92
CA SER A 79 -5.14 8.18 15.18
C SER A 79 -5.26 6.97 16.14
N GLY A 80 -6.27 6.13 15.97
CA GLY A 80 -6.50 4.94 16.81
C GLY A 80 -5.68 3.72 16.38
N ASN A 81 -5.36 3.59 15.09
CA ASN A 81 -4.72 2.40 14.55
C ASN A 81 -3.30 2.64 13.97
N THR A 82 -2.89 3.86 13.69
CA THR A 82 -1.59 4.18 13.07
C THR A 82 -0.43 3.56 13.82
N LYS A 83 -0.42 3.60 15.15
CA LYS A 83 0.68 3.07 15.99
C LYS A 83 0.99 1.59 15.73
N VAL A 84 -0.02 0.80 15.35
CA VAL A 84 0.12 -0.66 15.12
C VAL A 84 0.76 -0.95 13.75
N HIS A 85 0.54 -0.08 12.78
CA HIS A 85 0.88 -0.36 11.39
C HIS A 85 2.06 0.45 10.85
N GLN A 86 2.37 1.60 11.49
CA GLN A 86 3.39 2.52 11.01
C GLN A 86 4.80 1.97 11.24
N VAL A 87 5.60 1.94 10.16
CA VAL A 87 7.02 1.56 10.17
C VAL A 87 7.95 2.73 9.79
N GLY A 88 7.38 3.89 9.48
CA GLY A 88 8.08 5.08 9.06
C GLY A 88 7.11 6.17 8.62
N HIS A 89 7.60 7.20 7.96
CA HIS A 89 6.77 8.29 7.45
C HIS A 89 7.34 8.88 6.15
N ALA A 90 6.47 9.52 5.37
CA ALA A 90 6.85 10.30 4.21
C ALA A 90 7.37 11.68 4.62
N GLY A 91 8.32 12.22 3.86
CA GLY A 91 8.76 13.60 3.98
C GLY A 91 7.67 14.61 3.58
N SER A 92 7.91 15.89 3.86
CA SER A 92 6.99 16.97 3.51
C SER A 92 7.11 17.42 2.04
N GLN A 93 8.27 17.17 1.41
CA GLN A 93 8.52 17.56 0.02
C GLN A 93 7.97 16.49 -0.93
N VAL A 94 6.96 16.87 -1.69
CA VAL A 94 6.33 16.04 -2.70
C VAL A 94 6.46 16.74 -4.05
N ARG A 95 6.83 16.02 -5.09
CA ARG A 95 7.00 16.54 -6.46
C ARG A 95 6.18 15.73 -7.44
N TYR A 96 5.73 16.41 -8.47
CA TYR A 96 5.24 15.77 -9.68
C TYR A 96 6.34 15.85 -10.75
N ASN A 97 6.71 14.72 -11.34
CA ASN A 97 7.73 14.63 -12.34
C ASN A 97 7.42 13.49 -13.33
N ASP A 98 7.35 13.83 -14.63
CA ASP A 98 7.19 12.87 -15.74
C ASP A 98 6.06 11.83 -15.49
N GLY A 99 4.87 12.31 -15.11
CA GLY A 99 3.71 11.44 -14.87
C GLY A 99 3.70 10.76 -13.51
N PHE A 100 4.68 10.99 -12.64
CA PHE A 100 4.80 10.35 -11.31
C PHE A 100 4.75 11.37 -10.17
N VAL A 101 4.20 10.93 -9.06
CA VAL A 101 4.35 11.62 -7.77
C VAL A 101 5.56 11.02 -7.06
N GLU A 102 6.51 11.88 -6.70
CA GLU A 102 7.73 11.48 -6.01
C GLU A 102 7.75 12.05 -4.58
N VAL A 103 8.18 11.23 -3.62
CA VAL A 103 8.31 11.61 -2.21
C VAL A 103 9.42 10.81 -1.54
N ALA A 104 10.12 11.44 -0.58
CA ALA A 104 11.08 10.72 0.26
C ALA A 104 10.34 9.99 1.39
N LEU A 105 10.78 8.77 1.72
CA LEU A 105 10.32 8.01 2.87
C LEU A 105 11.47 7.88 3.86
N LEU A 106 11.15 7.93 5.16
CA LEU A 106 12.05 7.54 6.25
C LEU A 106 11.45 6.32 6.94
N ILE A 107 12.11 5.16 6.79
CA ILE A 107 11.73 3.91 7.43
C ILE A 107 12.55 3.78 8.70
N THR A 108 11.89 3.65 9.85
CA THR A 108 12.52 3.64 11.17
C THR A 108 12.43 2.28 11.87
N ASP A 109 11.55 1.40 11.40
CA ASP A 109 11.40 0.04 11.91
C ASP A 109 12.46 -0.89 11.33
N LYS A 110 13.26 -1.52 12.19
CA LYS A 110 14.36 -2.41 11.79
C LYS A 110 13.88 -3.60 10.96
N SER A 111 12.76 -4.21 11.33
CA SER A 111 12.22 -5.38 10.61
C SER A 111 11.78 -5.01 9.19
N ALA A 112 11.17 -3.84 9.03
CA ALA A 112 10.82 -3.30 7.72
C ALA A 112 12.07 -3.02 6.88
N ILE A 113 13.09 -2.39 7.45
CA ILE A 113 14.37 -2.12 6.78
C ILE A 113 15.00 -3.42 6.29
N ASP A 114 15.10 -4.43 7.16
CA ASP A 114 15.69 -5.73 6.81
C ASP A 114 14.92 -6.42 5.66
N ARG A 115 13.59 -6.34 5.63
CA ARG A 115 12.77 -6.89 4.54
C ARG A 115 13.00 -6.16 3.22
N ILE A 116 13.10 -4.83 3.26
CA ILE A 116 13.40 -4.01 2.08
C ILE A 116 14.80 -4.36 1.54
N GLN A 117 15.80 -4.44 2.40
CA GLN A 117 17.18 -4.73 2.01
C GLN A 117 17.37 -6.16 1.46
N ARG A 118 16.61 -7.14 1.95
CA ARG A 118 16.60 -8.50 1.38
C ARG A 118 15.85 -8.62 0.06
N GLY A 119 15.09 -7.58 -0.34
CA GLY A 119 14.27 -7.62 -1.53
C GLY A 119 12.88 -8.24 -1.33
N ASP A 120 12.49 -8.55 -0.09
CA ASP A 120 11.18 -9.15 0.23
C ASP A 120 10.01 -8.18 -0.02
N ALA A 121 10.26 -6.87 0.00
CA ALA A 121 9.29 -5.82 -0.29
C ALA A 121 10.02 -4.59 -0.82
N GLN A 122 9.86 -4.30 -2.11
CA GLN A 122 10.57 -3.22 -2.80
C GLN A 122 9.64 -2.31 -3.62
N GLU A 123 8.36 -2.60 -3.66
CA GLU A 123 7.39 -1.76 -4.34
C GLU A 123 6.64 -0.88 -3.36
N VAL A 124 6.12 0.23 -3.87
CA VAL A 124 5.38 1.21 -3.07
C VAL A 124 3.95 1.29 -3.59
N SER A 125 3.00 1.36 -2.70
CA SER A 125 1.59 1.44 -3.02
C SER A 125 0.90 2.47 -2.12
N ALA A 126 0.35 3.53 -2.70
CA ALA A 126 -0.44 4.48 -1.95
C ALA A 126 -1.83 3.91 -1.62
N GLY A 127 -2.25 4.04 -0.36
CA GLY A 127 -3.64 3.84 0.05
C GLY A 127 -4.33 5.19 0.16
N TYR A 128 -5.46 5.40 -0.53
CA TYR A 128 -6.09 6.71 -0.67
C TYR A 128 -7.60 6.63 -0.84
N ARG A 129 -8.27 7.77 -0.73
CA ARG A 129 -9.67 7.97 -1.08
C ARG A 129 -9.78 8.78 -2.35
N VAL A 130 -10.80 8.49 -3.15
CA VAL A 130 -11.15 9.23 -4.35
C VAL A 130 -12.67 9.38 -4.44
N ASP A 131 -13.12 10.37 -5.19
CA ASP A 131 -14.46 10.42 -5.74
C ASP A 131 -14.43 9.72 -7.10
N PHE A 132 -15.17 8.63 -7.22
CA PHE A 132 -15.24 7.88 -8.47
C PHE A 132 -16.32 8.45 -9.39
N ASP A 133 -15.90 8.89 -10.58
CA ASP A 133 -16.77 9.34 -11.64
C ASP A 133 -16.96 8.16 -12.65
N PRO A 134 -18.13 7.55 -12.71
CA PRO A 134 -18.37 6.36 -13.54
C PRO A 134 -18.54 6.66 -15.04
N THR A 135 -18.03 7.79 -15.52
CA THR A 135 -18.06 8.15 -16.93
C THR A 135 -16.95 7.41 -17.67
N PRO A 136 -17.28 6.47 -18.59
CA PRO A 136 -16.29 5.76 -19.36
C PRO A 136 -15.67 6.66 -20.44
N GLY A 137 -14.48 6.29 -20.91
CA GLY A 137 -13.82 7.04 -21.96
C GLY A 137 -12.55 6.36 -22.46
N VAL A 138 -11.72 7.15 -23.16
CA VAL A 138 -10.44 6.72 -23.72
C VAL A 138 -9.38 7.74 -23.31
N THR A 139 -8.22 7.26 -22.85
CA THR A 139 -7.10 8.14 -22.49
C THR A 139 -6.46 8.77 -23.74
N PRO A 140 -5.64 9.82 -23.59
CA PRO A 140 -4.87 10.38 -24.72
C PRO A 140 -3.96 9.36 -25.43
N GLN A 141 -3.59 8.25 -24.75
CA GLN A 141 -2.77 7.17 -25.29
C GLN A 141 -3.61 6.06 -25.93
N GLY A 142 -4.94 6.18 -25.98
CA GLY A 142 -5.85 5.23 -26.64
C GLY A 142 -6.33 4.07 -25.74
N GLU A 143 -6.05 4.09 -24.43
CA GLU A 143 -6.56 3.07 -23.50
C GLU A 143 -7.99 3.37 -23.06
N SER A 144 -8.90 2.40 -23.18
CA SER A 144 -10.27 2.52 -22.67
C SER A 144 -10.30 2.42 -21.14
N TYR A 145 -11.20 3.18 -20.51
CA TYR A 145 -11.47 3.11 -19.07
C TYR A 145 -12.97 3.18 -18.78
N ASP A 146 -13.36 2.68 -17.59
CA ASP A 146 -14.75 2.59 -17.15
C ASP A 146 -15.16 3.77 -16.26
N GLY A 147 -14.20 4.53 -15.77
CA GLY A 147 -14.44 5.71 -14.93
C GLY A 147 -13.16 6.45 -14.57
N VAL A 148 -13.32 7.60 -13.94
CA VAL A 148 -12.24 8.53 -13.61
C VAL A 148 -12.14 8.71 -12.10
N GLN A 149 -10.90 8.70 -11.59
CA GLN A 149 -10.62 9.04 -10.19
C GLN A 149 -10.50 10.56 -10.05
N ARG A 150 -11.29 11.13 -9.14
CA ARG A 150 -11.30 12.56 -8.81
C ARG A 150 -10.94 12.78 -7.35
N ASN A 151 -10.47 13.98 -7.02
CA ASN A 151 -10.21 14.39 -5.62
C ASN A 151 -9.35 13.39 -4.82
N ILE A 152 -8.23 12.95 -5.39
CA ILE A 152 -7.31 11.99 -4.78
C ILE A 152 -6.79 12.52 -3.43
N ARG A 153 -6.93 11.74 -2.36
CA ARG A 153 -6.45 12.06 -0.99
C ARG A 153 -5.79 10.86 -0.36
N VAL A 154 -4.46 10.90 -0.27
CA VAL A 154 -3.64 9.82 0.29
C VAL A 154 -3.83 9.72 1.79
N ASN A 155 -3.96 8.49 2.27
CA ASN A 155 -4.06 8.14 3.68
C ASN A 155 -2.73 7.58 4.22
N HIS A 156 -2.11 6.64 3.50
CA HIS A 156 -0.84 6.01 3.86
C HIS A 156 -0.07 5.59 2.61
N ILE A 157 1.21 5.27 2.79
CA ILE A 157 2.08 4.72 1.76
C ILE A 157 2.55 3.35 2.23
N ALA A 158 2.19 2.29 1.52
CA ALA A 158 2.58 0.93 1.85
C ALA A 158 3.81 0.50 1.06
N VAL A 159 4.77 -0.15 1.73
CA VAL A 159 5.83 -0.93 1.06
C VAL A 159 5.33 -2.35 0.93
N VAL A 160 5.33 -2.88 -0.29
CA VAL A 160 4.69 -4.16 -0.64
C VAL A 160 5.66 -5.11 -1.37
N PRO A 161 5.47 -6.44 -1.27
CA PRO A 161 6.35 -7.42 -1.91
C PRO A 161 6.27 -7.38 -3.44
N LYS A 162 5.06 -7.19 -3.98
CA LYS A 162 4.80 -7.13 -5.43
C LYS A 162 3.59 -6.25 -5.69
N GLY A 163 3.75 -5.26 -6.57
CA GLY A 163 2.66 -4.41 -7.04
C GLY A 163 2.02 -4.92 -8.32
N ARG A 164 0.78 -4.55 -8.57
CA ARG A 164 0.02 -4.93 -9.78
C ARG A 164 0.40 -4.13 -11.04
N ALA A 165 1.30 -3.16 -10.94
CA ALA A 165 1.54 -2.17 -11.99
C ALA A 165 2.62 -2.58 -13.03
N GLY A 166 3.09 -3.83 -13.04
CA GLY A 166 4.05 -4.31 -14.03
C GLY A 166 5.52 -4.04 -13.67
N ARG A 167 6.45 -4.52 -14.52
CA ARG A 167 7.91 -4.56 -14.26
C ARG A 167 8.60 -3.19 -14.14
N ASP A 168 7.94 -2.10 -14.50
CA ASP A 168 8.54 -0.75 -14.50
C ASP A 168 8.43 -0.04 -13.14
N VAL A 169 7.85 -0.72 -12.13
CA VAL A 169 7.59 -0.16 -10.81
C VAL A 169 8.37 -0.92 -9.74
N ARG A 170 9.68 -0.62 -9.63
CA ARG A 170 10.62 -1.23 -8.67
C ARG A 170 11.28 -0.17 -7.78
N LEU A 171 11.59 -0.57 -6.53
CA LEU A 171 12.61 0.09 -5.72
C LEU A 171 13.98 -0.11 -6.40
N ILE A 172 14.65 0.96 -6.83
CA ILE A 172 16.06 0.90 -7.25
C ILE A 172 16.88 1.25 -6.01
N LEU A 173 17.37 0.24 -5.33
CA LEU A 173 18.43 0.38 -4.34
C LEU A 173 19.74 0.54 -5.13
N ASP A 174 20.45 1.64 -4.96
CA ASP A 174 21.78 1.83 -5.53
C ASP A 174 22.71 0.72 -5.02
N SER A 175 23.01 -0.21 -5.87
CA SER A 175 23.98 -1.30 -5.84
C SER A 175 23.36 -2.70 -5.91
N CYS A 176 22.83 -3.05 -7.05
CA CYS A 176 22.97 -4.41 -7.59
C CYS A 176 22.25 -4.48 -8.94
N ASP A 177 23.00 -4.37 -10.02
CA ASP A 177 22.69 -5.09 -11.25
C ASP A 177 22.61 -6.57 -10.88
N ARG A 178 21.41 -7.07 -10.64
CA ARG A 178 21.09 -8.49 -10.72
C ARG A 178 19.98 -8.66 -11.74
N ASN A 179 20.44 -8.96 -12.95
CA ASN A 179 19.67 -9.71 -13.91
C ASN A 179 19.36 -11.08 -13.30
N ASP A 180 18.29 -11.20 -12.55
CA ASP A 180 17.70 -12.49 -12.25
C ASP A 180 16.20 -12.38 -12.47
N ALA A 181 15.79 -12.79 -13.66
CA ALA A 181 14.41 -13.03 -14.00
C ALA A 181 13.93 -14.24 -13.19
N ILE A 182 13.29 -14.01 -12.06
CA ILE A 182 12.49 -15.05 -11.41
C ILE A 182 11.09 -14.95 -11.98
N ALA A 183 10.75 -15.94 -12.83
CA ALA A 183 9.39 -16.17 -13.25
C ALA A 183 8.56 -16.57 -12.01
N TRP A 184 7.56 -15.78 -11.67
CA TRP A 184 6.57 -16.15 -10.66
C TRP A 184 5.38 -16.78 -11.35
N ASP A 185 5.19 -18.07 -11.03
CA ASP A 185 4.01 -18.83 -11.40
C ASP A 185 2.77 -18.26 -10.67
N GLU A 186 1.71 -18.00 -11.43
CA GLU A 186 0.44 -17.52 -10.90
C GLU A 186 -0.31 -18.68 -10.25
N THR A 187 0.02 -19.01 -9.03
CA THR A 187 -0.88 -19.79 -8.19
C THR A 187 -1.57 -18.86 -7.19
N PRO A 188 -2.90 -18.85 -7.10
CA PRO A 188 -3.59 -18.08 -6.09
C PRO A 188 -3.16 -18.60 -4.72
N SER A 189 -2.55 -17.73 -3.89
CA SER A 189 -2.22 -18.07 -2.52
C SER A 189 -3.53 -18.35 -1.79
N ASN A 190 -3.76 -19.61 -1.52
CA ASN A 190 -4.78 -20.09 -0.62
C ASN A 190 -4.35 -19.71 0.81
N SER A 191 -4.49 -18.44 1.17
CA SER A 191 -4.32 -18.02 2.56
C SER A 191 -5.42 -18.73 3.36
N PRO A 192 -5.09 -19.49 4.41
CA PRO A 192 -6.10 -20.13 5.23
C PRO A 192 -7.02 -19.04 5.79
N VAL A 193 -8.31 -19.21 5.57
CA VAL A 193 -9.34 -18.41 6.24
C VAL A 193 -9.20 -18.74 7.72
N ILE A 194 -8.58 -17.84 8.48
CA ILE A 194 -8.48 -17.98 9.93
C ILE A 194 -9.91 -17.80 10.46
N SER A 195 -10.55 -18.92 10.83
CA SER A 195 -11.85 -18.85 11.49
C SER A 195 -11.64 -18.29 12.89
N MET A 196 -12.42 -17.24 13.23
CA MET A 196 -12.40 -16.61 14.55
C MET A 196 -13.44 -17.31 15.44
N ALA A 197 -13.07 -17.56 16.68
CA ALA A 197 -13.97 -18.07 17.70
C ALA A 197 -14.13 -17.04 18.81
N ARG A 198 -15.38 -16.86 19.28
CA ARG A 198 -15.68 -16.00 20.44
C ARG A 198 -15.63 -16.84 21.71
N ILE A 199 -14.88 -16.39 22.70
CA ILE A 199 -14.80 -16.98 24.04
C ILE A 199 -15.11 -15.90 25.08
N THR A 200 -15.73 -16.31 26.20
CA THR A 200 -15.97 -15.43 27.35
C THR A 200 -15.03 -15.86 28.49
N LEU A 201 -14.19 -14.96 28.98
CA LEU A 201 -13.28 -15.13 30.10
C LEU A 201 -13.56 -14.03 31.13
N ASP A 202 -13.85 -14.42 32.35
CA ASP A 202 -14.15 -13.50 33.46
C ASP A 202 -15.19 -12.41 33.11
N GLY A 203 -16.18 -12.78 32.28
CA GLY A 203 -17.21 -11.85 31.83
C GLY A 203 -16.83 -10.94 30.67
N LEU A 204 -15.63 -11.11 30.08
CA LEU A 204 -15.16 -10.41 28.89
C LEU A 204 -15.27 -11.32 27.66
N ASP A 205 -15.94 -10.83 26.62
CA ASP A 205 -16.02 -11.49 25.32
C ASP A 205 -14.77 -11.16 24.50
N LEU A 206 -14.04 -12.21 24.09
CA LEU A 206 -12.83 -12.12 23.27
C LEU A 206 -13.04 -12.85 21.94
N GLU A 207 -12.64 -12.25 20.83
CA GLU A 207 -12.54 -12.91 19.54
C GLU A 207 -11.07 -13.31 19.26
N LEU A 208 -10.83 -14.60 19.15
CA LEU A 208 -9.50 -15.19 18.92
C LEU A 208 -9.55 -16.16 17.74
N PRO A 209 -8.39 -16.41 17.05
CA PRO A 209 -8.28 -17.50 16.11
C PRO A 209 -8.76 -18.81 16.75
N ALA A 210 -9.57 -19.61 16.04
CA ALA A 210 -10.21 -20.81 16.60
C ALA A 210 -9.21 -21.80 17.20
N GLU A 211 -8.02 -21.91 16.64
CA GLU A 211 -6.91 -22.72 17.16
C GLU A 211 -6.36 -22.19 18.51
N THR A 212 -6.40 -20.88 18.73
CA THR A 212 -5.94 -20.23 19.97
C THR A 212 -7.04 -20.28 21.05
N ALA A 213 -8.31 -20.17 20.65
CA ALA A 213 -9.46 -20.17 21.54
C ALA A 213 -9.54 -21.46 22.38
N GLY A 214 -9.25 -22.61 21.80
CA GLY A 214 -9.20 -23.89 22.50
C GLY A 214 -8.15 -23.96 23.60
N ALA A 215 -6.95 -23.45 23.34
CA ALA A 215 -5.86 -23.42 24.32
C ALA A 215 -6.19 -22.49 25.50
N VAL A 216 -6.74 -21.31 25.23
CA VAL A 216 -7.12 -20.33 26.26
C VAL A 216 -8.24 -20.87 27.16
N GLN A 217 -9.24 -21.56 26.60
CA GLN A 217 -10.31 -22.20 27.38
C GLN A 217 -9.81 -23.35 28.27
N SER A 218 -8.76 -24.07 27.84
CA SER A 218 -8.15 -25.14 28.64
C SER A 218 -7.43 -24.55 29.86
N PHE A 219 -6.65 -23.49 29.69
CA PHE A 219 -5.97 -22.80 30.79
C PHE A 219 -6.96 -22.22 31.82
N ALA A 220 -8.08 -21.67 31.38
CA ALA A 220 -9.08 -21.08 32.25
C ALA A 220 -9.88 -22.12 33.09
N LYS A 221 -9.83 -23.40 32.73
CA LYS A 221 -10.46 -24.49 33.50
C LYS A 221 -9.55 -25.13 34.55
N GLU A 222 -8.23 -24.90 34.43
CA GLU A 222 -7.22 -25.45 35.35
C GLU A 222 -6.80 -24.45 36.45
N ALA A 223 -7.24 -23.20 36.35
CA ALA A 223 -7.02 -22.14 37.34
C ALA A 223 -8.22 -21.98 38.27
#